data_0b3e7f1945dab35826f11e96c9f2b8c7
#
_entry.id   0b3e7f1945dab35826f11e96c9f2b8c7
#
_cell.length_a   1.000
_cell.length_b   1.000
_cell.length_c   1.000
_cell.angle_alpha   90.00
_cell.angle_beta   90.00
_cell.angle_gamma   90.00
#
_symmetry.space_group_name_H-M   'P 1'
#
loop_
_entity.id
_entity.type
_entity.pdbx_description
1 polymer ?
#
loop_
_entity_poly.entity_id
_entity_poly.type
_entity_poly.pdbx_seq_one_letter_code
_entity_poly.pdbx_strand_id
1 'polypeptide(L)'
;MTATAIDPTVFTQGAGAEATDTSSASIGVVTFPGSLDDRDAARAVRLAGAKPVNLWHADSTLESVDAVILPGGFSYGDYLRCGAIARFAPIMESVVSAANAGMPVLGICNGFQVLCESHLLPGALIRNDHQHFICRDQDLIVENSETAWTLDYTQGQTIRIPLKNGEGGFVATDDVLDELESTGRVVFRYQGFNPNGSLRDIAGISNERGNVVGLMPHPEHAVEAGFGPESGSGVDGQGIFSSAVRSLVKNG
;
A
#
# COMPACT_ATOMS: atom_id res chain seq x y z
N MET A 1 -8.02 52.28 8.87
CA MET A 1 -7.52 50.89 8.78
C MET A 1 -7.75 50.44 7.36
N THR A 2 -6.72 50.54 6.55
CA THR A 2 -6.76 50.21 5.12
C THR A 2 -6.34 48.74 4.96
N ALA A 3 -7.23 47.91 4.42
CA ALA A 3 -6.96 46.54 4.08
C ALA A 3 -6.03 46.49 2.87
N THR A 4 -4.86 45.92 3.04
CA THR A 4 -3.90 45.69 1.98
C THR A 4 -4.37 44.50 1.18
N ALA A 5 -4.67 44.68 -0.11
CA ALA A 5 -5.04 43.62 -1.03
C ALA A 5 -3.82 42.73 -1.28
N ILE A 6 -3.99 41.43 -1.18
CA ILE A 6 -2.96 40.44 -1.51
C ILE A 6 -2.93 40.30 -3.04
N ASP A 7 -1.76 40.56 -3.62
CA ASP A 7 -1.48 40.43 -5.06
C ASP A 7 -1.49 38.93 -5.46
N PRO A 8 -2.35 38.50 -6.40
CA PRO A 8 -2.46 37.09 -6.81
C PRO A 8 -1.34 36.63 -7.77
N THR A 9 -0.31 37.43 -8.06
CA THR A 9 0.70 37.11 -9.09
C THR A 9 2.02 36.53 -8.56
N VAL A 10 2.11 36.16 -7.27
CA VAL A 10 3.34 35.56 -6.71
C VAL A 10 3.26 34.02 -6.67
N PHE A 11 2.88 33.41 -7.76
CA PHE A 11 3.29 32.04 -8.06
C PHE A 11 4.34 32.08 -9.17
N THR A 12 5.56 32.42 -8.79
CA THR A 12 6.70 32.26 -9.67
C THR A 12 6.94 30.78 -9.91
N GLN A 13 6.84 30.39 -11.16
CA GLN A 13 7.27 29.11 -11.71
C GLN A 13 8.69 28.79 -11.23
N GLY A 14 8.81 27.80 -10.35
CA GLY A 14 10.08 27.11 -10.09
C GLY A 14 10.50 26.43 -11.39
N ALA A 15 11.74 26.70 -11.82
CA ALA A 15 12.35 26.18 -13.02
C ALA A 15 12.17 24.65 -13.10
N GLY A 16 11.47 24.21 -14.15
CA GLY A 16 11.29 22.81 -14.46
C GLY A 16 12.64 22.13 -14.69
N ALA A 17 12.96 21.16 -13.86
CA ALA A 17 13.72 20.04 -14.34
C ALA A 17 12.79 19.36 -15.38
N GLU A 18 13.23 19.27 -16.63
CA GLU A 18 12.56 18.48 -17.66
C GLU A 18 12.41 17.06 -17.09
N ALA A 19 11.19 16.73 -16.70
CA ALA A 19 10.83 15.35 -16.44
C ALA A 19 11.03 14.63 -17.77
N THR A 20 12.08 13.85 -17.86
CA THR A 20 12.20 12.83 -18.90
C THR A 20 10.89 12.04 -18.83
N ASP A 21 10.19 11.97 -19.96
CA ASP A 21 8.97 11.21 -20.18
C ASP A 21 9.25 9.73 -19.86
N THR A 22 9.29 9.41 -18.57
CA THR A 22 9.56 8.08 -18.06
C THR A 22 8.23 7.39 -17.90
N SER A 23 7.87 6.71 -18.97
CA SER A 23 6.87 5.68 -19.05
C SER A 23 5.44 6.10 -18.66
N SER A 24 4.58 5.90 -19.59
CA SER A 24 3.13 5.85 -19.48
C SER A 24 2.61 4.72 -18.56
N ALA A 25 3.35 4.32 -17.51
CA ALA A 25 2.93 3.29 -16.59
C ALA A 25 1.55 3.61 -16.02
N SER A 26 0.63 2.65 -16.13
CA SER A 26 -0.74 2.77 -15.64
C SER A 26 -0.93 1.84 -14.45
N ILE A 27 -1.37 2.39 -13.31
CA ILE A 27 -1.61 1.62 -12.09
C ILE A 27 -3.10 1.64 -11.76
N GLY A 28 -3.71 0.46 -11.77
CA GLY A 28 -5.11 0.27 -11.42
C GLY A 28 -5.31 0.41 -9.91
N VAL A 29 -6.31 1.19 -9.51
CA VAL A 29 -6.75 1.29 -8.11
C VAL A 29 -8.16 0.73 -8.02
N VAL A 30 -8.33 -0.37 -7.30
CA VAL A 30 -9.63 -1.03 -7.18
C VAL A 30 -10.49 -0.31 -6.15
N THR A 31 -11.72 0.01 -6.52
CA THR A 31 -12.72 0.57 -5.60
C THR A 31 -13.79 -0.48 -5.32
N PHE A 32 -13.87 -0.94 -4.06
CA PHE A 32 -14.98 -1.75 -3.55
C PHE A 32 -16.02 -0.85 -2.89
N PRO A 33 -17.29 -1.29 -2.77
CA PRO A 33 -18.22 -0.65 -1.85
C PRO A 33 -17.64 -0.62 -0.43
N GLY A 34 -17.38 0.59 0.10
CA GLY A 34 -16.73 0.77 1.40
C GLY A 34 -15.22 0.98 1.37
N SER A 35 -14.57 1.04 0.18
CA SER A 35 -13.21 1.59 0.06
C SER A 35 -13.21 3.06 0.49
N LEU A 36 -12.18 3.48 1.23
CA LEU A 36 -12.06 4.85 1.71
C LEU A 36 -10.81 5.56 1.18
N ASP A 37 -9.74 4.80 0.93
CA ASP A 37 -8.42 5.32 0.62
C ASP A 37 -8.06 5.17 -0.89
N ASP A 38 -9.04 4.84 -1.74
CA ASP A 38 -8.87 4.70 -3.19
C ASP A 38 -8.41 6.01 -3.86
N ARG A 39 -8.94 7.16 -3.40
CA ARG A 39 -8.54 8.48 -3.90
C ARG A 39 -7.13 8.87 -3.47
N ASP A 40 -6.75 8.51 -2.24
CA ASP A 40 -5.41 8.77 -1.71
C ASP A 40 -4.37 7.89 -2.39
N ALA A 41 -4.68 6.60 -2.62
CA ALA A 41 -3.87 5.72 -3.43
C ALA A 41 -3.68 6.24 -4.88
N ALA A 42 -4.77 6.69 -5.52
CA ALA A 42 -4.70 7.29 -6.86
C ALA A 42 -3.89 8.61 -6.87
N ARG A 43 -3.93 9.39 -5.79
CA ARG A 43 -3.08 10.58 -5.62
C ARG A 43 -1.62 10.20 -5.48
N ALA A 44 -1.31 9.19 -4.66
CA ALA A 44 0.06 8.69 -4.48
C ALA A 44 0.66 8.18 -5.80
N VAL A 45 -0.12 7.45 -6.60
CA VAL A 45 0.27 7.00 -7.95
C VAL A 45 0.63 8.20 -8.85
N ARG A 46 -0.18 9.27 -8.86
CA ARG A 46 0.14 10.48 -9.64
C ARG A 46 1.41 11.17 -9.16
N LEU A 47 1.62 11.26 -7.86
CA LEU A 47 2.83 11.86 -7.29
C LEU A 47 4.09 11.04 -7.60
N ALA A 48 3.96 9.73 -7.79
CA ALA A 48 5.03 8.86 -8.25
C ALA A 48 5.29 8.94 -9.78
N GLY A 49 4.50 9.72 -10.52
CA GLY A 49 4.67 9.92 -11.97
C GLY A 49 3.96 8.89 -12.85
N ALA A 50 3.08 8.06 -12.29
CA ALA A 50 2.28 7.11 -13.05
C ALA A 50 0.82 7.59 -13.23
N LYS A 51 0.10 6.95 -14.15
CA LYS A 51 -1.31 7.22 -14.43
C LYS A 51 -2.19 6.30 -13.57
N PRO A 52 -3.00 6.81 -12.62
CA PRO A 52 -3.97 5.99 -11.93
C PRO A 52 -5.18 5.69 -12.84
N VAL A 53 -5.62 4.44 -12.83
CA VAL A 53 -6.82 3.95 -13.49
C VAL A 53 -7.77 3.44 -12.43
N ASN A 54 -9.00 3.97 -12.39
CA ASN A 54 -10.00 3.49 -11.45
C ASN A 54 -10.60 2.18 -11.96
N LEU A 55 -10.53 1.12 -11.14
CA LEU A 55 -11.11 -0.19 -11.42
C LEU A 55 -12.27 -0.42 -10.44
N TRP A 56 -13.46 -0.62 -10.98
CA TRP A 56 -14.64 -0.86 -10.16
C TRP A 56 -14.77 -2.35 -9.80
N HIS A 57 -15.16 -2.66 -8.58
CA HIS A 57 -15.23 -4.03 -8.09
C HIS A 57 -16.07 -4.98 -8.97
N ALA A 58 -17.05 -4.44 -9.72
CA ALA A 58 -17.91 -5.22 -10.60
C ALA A 58 -17.35 -5.39 -12.02
N ASP A 59 -16.22 -4.73 -12.35
CA ASP A 59 -15.55 -4.93 -13.63
C ASP A 59 -14.95 -6.35 -13.67
N SER A 60 -14.91 -6.94 -14.86
CA SER A 60 -14.34 -8.27 -15.08
C SER A 60 -12.96 -8.25 -15.72
N THR A 61 -12.43 -7.07 -16.01
CA THR A 61 -11.12 -6.89 -16.65
C THR A 61 -10.31 -5.82 -15.94
N LEU A 62 -8.99 -5.94 -16.00
CA LEU A 62 -8.05 -4.94 -15.44
C LEU A 62 -7.75 -3.80 -16.43
N GLU A 63 -8.46 -3.76 -17.58
CA GLU A 63 -8.07 -2.86 -18.67
C GLU A 63 -6.59 -3.06 -19.07
N SER A 64 -5.89 -2.00 -19.45
CA SER A 64 -4.47 -2.04 -19.81
C SER A 64 -3.64 -1.41 -18.70
N VAL A 65 -3.66 -2.00 -17.49
CA VAL A 65 -2.83 -1.53 -16.36
C VAL A 65 -1.61 -2.43 -16.17
N ASP A 66 -0.54 -1.83 -15.69
CA ASP A 66 0.76 -2.51 -15.48
C ASP A 66 0.94 -3.00 -14.04
N ALA A 67 0.18 -2.45 -13.10
CA ALA A 67 0.15 -2.85 -11.70
C ALA A 67 -1.23 -2.58 -11.08
N VAL A 68 -1.52 -3.17 -9.92
CA VAL A 68 -2.80 -3.00 -9.22
C VAL A 68 -2.57 -2.66 -7.76
N ILE A 69 -3.41 -1.75 -7.22
CA ILE A 69 -3.49 -1.42 -5.80
C ILE A 69 -4.90 -1.76 -5.29
N LEU A 70 -4.96 -2.56 -4.22
CA LEU A 70 -6.15 -2.77 -3.41
C LEU A 70 -6.05 -1.81 -2.21
N PRO A 71 -6.85 -0.73 -2.14
CA PRO A 71 -6.69 0.31 -1.13
C PRO A 71 -7.29 -0.09 0.22
N GLY A 72 -7.07 0.78 1.21
CA GLY A 72 -7.68 0.69 2.52
C GLY A 72 -9.16 1.05 2.54
N GLY A 73 -9.82 0.70 3.63
CA GLY A 73 -11.23 0.94 3.87
C GLY A 73 -11.90 -0.21 4.63
N PHE A 74 -13.20 -0.39 4.36
CA PHE A 74 -14.04 -1.43 4.95
C PHE A 74 -14.88 -2.06 3.84
N SER A 75 -14.22 -2.83 2.96
CA SER A 75 -14.86 -3.39 1.77
C SER A 75 -16.09 -4.23 2.13
N TYR A 76 -17.22 -3.88 1.52
CA TYR A 76 -18.54 -4.47 1.81
C TYR A 76 -18.96 -4.39 3.30
N GLY A 77 -18.43 -3.38 4.04
CA GLY A 77 -18.74 -3.17 5.45
C GLY A 77 -18.09 -4.17 6.40
N ASP A 78 -17.08 -4.91 5.96
CA ASP A 78 -16.36 -5.96 6.71
C ASP A 78 -17.28 -7.04 7.30
N TYR A 79 -18.44 -7.26 6.69
CA TYR A 79 -19.34 -8.33 7.11
C TYR A 79 -18.65 -9.69 6.98
N LEU A 80 -18.87 -10.57 7.94
CA LEU A 80 -18.23 -11.85 8.17
C LEU A 80 -16.80 -11.67 8.72
N ARG A 81 -15.88 -11.21 7.89
CA ARG A 81 -14.47 -10.99 8.17
C ARG A 81 -13.94 -9.99 7.15
N CYS A 82 -13.04 -9.09 7.58
CA CYS A 82 -12.47 -8.09 6.70
C CYS A 82 -11.88 -8.72 5.43
N GLY A 83 -12.26 -8.20 4.27
CA GLY A 83 -11.82 -8.70 2.97
C GLY A 83 -12.53 -9.96 2.46
N ALA A 84 -13.26 -10.70 3.31
CA ALA A 84 -13.84 -12.01 2.96
C ALA A 84 -14.86 -11.95 1.83
N ILE A 85 -15.66 -10.89 1.76
CA ILE A 85 -16.62 -10.71 0.66
C ILE A 85 -15.92 -10.16 -0.58
N ALA A 86 -14.99 -9.22 -0.40
CA ALA A 86 -14.27 -8.58 -1.50
C ALA A 86 -13.54 -9.58 -2.41
N ARG A 87 -13.02 -10.69 -1.83
CA ARG A 87 -12.35 -11.74 -2.64
C ARG A 87 -13.22 -12.31 -3.76
N PHE A 88 -14.55 -12.25 -3.63
CA PHE A 88 -15.51 -12.74 -4.61
C PHE A 88 -16.01 -11.67 -5.59
N ALA A 89 -15.51 -10.45 -5.50
CA ALA A 89 -15.82 -9.41 -6.46
C ALA A 89 -15.33 -9.82 -7.85
N PRO A 90 -16.09 -9.55 -8.94
CA PRO A 90 -15.71 -9.93 -10.29
C PRO A 90 -14.29 -9.53 -10.68
N ILE A 91 -13.84 -8.33 -10.31
CA ILE A 91 -12.50 -7.84 -10.60
C ILE A 91 -11.39 -8.70 -9.99
N MET A 92 -11.65 -9.36 -8.86
CA MET A 92 -10.63 -10.13 -8.14
C MET A 92 -10.20 -11.40 -8.88
N GLU A 93 -11.04 -11.97 -9.74
CA GLU A 93 -10.61 -13.09 -10.60
C GLU A 93 -9.48 -12.64 -11.54
N SER A 94 -9.63 -11.46 -12.14
CA SER A 94 -8.60 -10.86 -13.00
C SER A 94 -7.37 -10.42 -12.21
N VAL A 95 -7.52 -9.85 -11.01
CA VAL A 95 -6.40 -9.49 -10.13
C VAL A 95 -5.59 -10.72 -9.76
N VAL A 96 -6.23 -11.81 -9.31
CA VAL A 96 -5.57 -13.06 -8.94
C VAL A 96 -4.83 -13.67 -10.12
N SER A 97 -5.47 -13.70 -11.31
CA SER A 97 -4.86 -14.21 -12.54
C SER A 97 -3.61 -13.40 -12.92
N ALA A 98 -3.70 -12.06 -12.91
CA ALA A 98 -2.60 -11.16 -13.25
C ALA A 98 -1.45 -11.24 -12.23
N ALA A 99 -1.76 -11.28 -10.93
CA ALA A 99 -0.78 -11.45 -9.87
C ALA A 99 0.02 -12.75 -10.04
N ASN A 100 -0.66 -13.86 -10.33
CA ASN A 100 -0.02 -15.15 -10.59
C ASN A 100 0.81 -15.14 -11.89
N ALA A 101 0.46 -14.31 -12.86
CA ALA A 101 1.26 -14.09 -14.07
C ALA A 101 2.48 -13.17 -13.82
N GLY A 102 2.60 -12.53 -12.64
CA GLY A 102 3.74 -11.71 -12.25
C GLY A 102 3.46 -10.20 -12.22
N MET A 103 2.22 -9.76 -12.46
CA MET A 103 1.85 -8.34 -12.33
C MET A 103 2.07 -7.87 -10.88
N PRO A 104 2.69 -6.70 -10.65
CA PRO A 104 2.80 -6.12 -9.32
C PRO A 104 1.43 -5.80 -8.71
N VAL A 105 1.18 -6.28 -7.49
CA VAL A 105 -0.06 -6.02 -6.74
C VAL A 105 0.28 -5.57 -5.33
N LEU A 106 -0.30 -4.45 -4.89
CA LEU A 106 -0.18 -3.92 -3.53
C LEU A 106 -1.52 -4.00 -2.82
N GLY A 107 -1.55 -4.54 -1.61
CA GLY A 107 -2.70 -4.45 -0.71
C GLY A 107 -2.38 -3.59 0.50
N ILE A 108 -3.13 -2.52 0.71
CA ILE A 108 -2.96 -1.59 1.82
C ILE A 108 -4.11 -1.80 2.82
N CYS A 109 -3.80 -2.06 4.09
CA CYS A 109 -4.78 -2.23 5.17
C CYS A 109 -5.87 -3.25 4.80
N ASN A 110 -7.08 -2.81 4.45
CA ASN A 110 -8.15 -3.70 3.96
C ASN A 110 -7.74 -4.43 2.68
N GLY A 111 -6.96 -3.82 1.80
CA GLY A 111 -6.38 -4.51 0.64
C GLY A 111 -5.46 -5.67 1.01
N PHE A 112 -4.68 -5.55 2.09
CA PHE A 112 -3.87 -6.66 2.61
C PHE A 112 -4.76 -7.80 3.12
N GLN A 113 -5.84 -7.49 3.83
CA GLN A 113 -6.85 -8.48 4.25
C GLN A 113 -7.44 -9.22 3.03
N VAL A 114 -7.79 -8.49 1.97
CA VAL A 114 -8.29 -9.08 0.71
C VAL A 114 -7.25 -10.00 0.06
N LEU A 115 -5.96 -9.62 0.06
CA LEU A 115 -4.88 -10.47 -0.48
C LEU A 115 -4.73 -11.78 0.29
N CYS A 116 -4.85 -11.76 1.62
CA CYS A 116 -4.84 -12.98 2.43
C CYS A 116 -6.10 -13.83 2.17
N GLU A 117 -7.29 -13.22 2.12
CA GLU A 117 -8.54 -13.92 1.85
C GLU A 117 -8.59 -14.55 0.45
N SER A 118 -7.95 -13.94 -0.54
CA SER A 118 -7.83 -14.47 -1.90
C SER A 118 -6.65 -15.43 -2.09
N HIS A 119 -5.92 -15.75 -1.03
CA HIS A 119 -4.77 -16.66 -1.02
C HIS A 119 -3.60 -16.23 -1.92
N LEU A 120 -3.51 -14.94 -2.24
CA LEU A 120 -2.32 -14.35 -2.87
C LEU A 120 -1.18 -14.14 -1.87
N LEU A 121 -1.53 -13.99 -0.58
CA LEU A 121 -0.60 -13.96 0.54
C LEU A 121 -1.03 -14.99 1.60
N PRO A 122 -0.09 -15.59 2.34
CA PRO A 122 -0.40 -16.52 3.41
C PRO A 122 -0.86 -15.81 4.68
N GLY A 123 -1.41 -16.56 5.64
CA GLY A 123 -1.87 -16.05 6.92
C GLY A 123 -3.23 -15.37 6.86
N ALA A 124 -3.55 -14.60 7.89
CA ALA A 124 -4.79 -13.86 8.02
C ALA A 124 -4.59 -12.62 8.92
N LEU A 125 -5.47 -11.63 8.75
CA LEU A 125 -5.54 -10.47 9.63
C LEU A 125 -6.73 -10.65 10.57
N ILE A 126 -6.49 -10.49 11.87
CA ILE A 126 -7.51 -10.63 12.90
C ILE A 126 -7.66 -9.33 13.69
N ARG A 127 -8.66 -9.30 14.56
CA ARG A 127 -8.91 -8.18 15.45
C ARG A 127 -7.69 -7.88 16.31
N ASN A 128 -7.41 -6.58 16.48
CA ASN A 128 -6.31 -6.14 17.35
C ASN A 128 -6.44 -6.78 18.74
N ASP A 129 -5.34 -7.18 19.34
CA ASP A 129 -5.29 -7.89 20.63
C ASP A 129 -5.96 -7.11 21.77
N HIS A 130 -5.81 -5.78 21.76
CA HIS A 130 -6.45 -4.87 22.72
C HIS A 130 -7.92 -4.52 22.36
N GLN A 131 -8.47 -5.04 21.26
CA GLN A 131 -9.86 -4.90 20.79
C GLN A 131 -10.35 -3.48 20.49
N HIS A 132 -9.44 -2.52 20.36
CA HIS A 132 -9.75 -1.12 20.01
C HIS A 132 -9.22 -0.78 18.62
N PHE A 133 -9.88 0.19 17.98
CA PHE A 133 -9.33 0.83 16.80
C PHE A 133 -8.12 1.67 17.20
N ILE A 134 -7.04 1.57 16.45
CA ILE A 134 -5.84 2.38 16.65
C ILE A 134 -5.62 3.28 15.45
N CYS A 135 -5.24 4.53 15.68
CA CYS A 135 -4.87 5.50 14.66
C CYS A 135 -3.67 6.30 15.16
N ARG A 136 -2.52 6.13 14.52
CA ARG A 136 -1.28 6.79 14.89
C ARG A 136 -0.24 6.69 13.77
N ASP A 137 0.82 7.51 13.86
CA ASP A 137 2.03 7.28 13.09
C ASP A 137 2.84 6.14 13.72
N GLN A 138 3.38 5.26 12.90
CA GLN A 138 4.08 4.06 13.33
C GLN A 138 5.40 3.93 12.59
N ASP A 139 6.48 3.68 13.34
CA ASP A 139 7.78 3.37 12.78
C ASP A 139 7.81 1.92 12.30
N LEU A 140 8.33 1.73 11.10
CA LEU A 140 8.52 0.43 10.46
C LEU A 140 9.98 0.25 10.09
N ILE A 141 10.47 -0.99 10.17
CA ILE A 141 11.74 -1.39 9.56
C ILE A 141 11.43 -2.04 8.21
N VAL A 142 12.14 -1.63 7.16
CA VAL A 142 12.15 -2.30 5.87
C VAL A 142 13.05 -3.53 5.98
N GLU A 143 12.46 -4.72 6.00
CA GLU A 143 13.20 -5.98 6.10
C GLU A 143 13.64 -6.50 4.73
N ASN A 144 12.81 -6.27 3.70
CA ASN A 144 13.11 -6.67 2.34
C ASN A 144 12.93 -5.47 1.38
N SER A 145 14.02 -5.09 0.71
CA SER A 145 14.08 -3.99 -0.28
C SER A 145 14.12 -4.48 -1.73
N GLU A 146 13.84 -5.77 -1.99
CA GLU A 146 13.95 -6.37 -3.33
C GLU A 146 12.60 -6.67 -3.98
N THR A 147 11.48 -6.33 -3.34
CA THR A 147 10.16 -6.50 -3.92
C THR A 147 9.85 -5.42 -4.95
N ALA A 148 8.85 -5.63 -5.81
CA ALA A 148 8.39 -4.63 -6.78
C ALA A 148 7.99 -3.29 -6.11
N TRP A 149 7.70 -3.30 -4.81
CA TRP A 149 7.17 -2.16 -4.04
C TRP A 149 8.18 -1.55 -3.06
N THR A 150 9.43 -2.06 -3.01
CA THR A 150 10.42 -1.61 -2.02
C THR A 150 11.79 -1.25 -2.60
N LEU A 151 11.93 -1.21 -3.92
CA LEU A 151 13.22 -0.97 -4.62
C LEU A 151 13.88 0.38 -4.29
N ASP A 152 13.13 1.35 -3.80
CA ASP A 152 13.63 2.70 -3.45
C ASP A 152 13.97 2.84 -1.96
N TYR A 153 13.88 1.74 -1.21
CA TYR A 153 14.33 1.67 0.17
C TYR A 153 15.63 0.88 0.31
N THR A 154 16.24 1.01 1.47
CA THR A 154 17.39 0.19 1.88
C THR A 154 16.95 -0.77 2.98
N GLN A 155 17.41 -2.00 2.94
CA GLN A 155 17.17 -2.96 4.03
C GLN A 155 17.68 -2.40 5.36
N GLY A 156 16.88 -2.51 6.40
CA GLY A 156 17.12 -1.94 7.73
C GLY A 156 16.74 -0.46 7.86
N GLN A 157 16.27 0.19 6.79
CA GLN A 157 15.78 1.57 6.84
C GLN A 157 14.54 1.66 7.73
N THR A 158 14.51 2.66 8.60
CA THR A 158 13.30 3.02 9.35
C THR A 158 12.50 4.03 8.54
N ILE A 159 11.20 3.75 8.40
CA ILE A 159 10.22 4.66 7.78
C ILE A 159 9.06 4.88 8.74
N ARG A 160 8.44 6.05 8.69
CA ARG A 160 7.28 6.38 9.54
C ARG A 160 6.04 6.53 8.68
N ILE A 161 5.06 5.64 8.91
CA ILE A 161 3.85 5.53 8.11
C ILE A 161 2.63 5.60 9.02
N PRO A 162 1.58 6.39 8.66
CA PRO A 162 0.31 6.38 9.37
C PRO A 162 -0.32 4.99 9.39
N LEU A 163 -0.86 4.61 10.54
CA LEU A 163 -1.57 3.37 10.78
C LEU A 163 -2.97 3.67 11.32
N LYS A 164 -3.97 3.00 10.78
CA LYS A 164 -5.36 3.09 11.24
C LYS A 164 -6.08 1.76 11.00
N ASN A 165 -6.32 0.97 12.04
CA ASN A 165 -7.02 -0.31 11.92
C ASN A 165 -7.67 -0.76 13.22
N GLY A 166 -8.68 -1.61 13.10
CA GLY A 166 -9.30 -2.36 14.19
C GLY A 166 -9.02 -3.87 14.09
N GLU A 167 -8.64 -4.33 12.89
CA GLU A 167 -8.34 -5.72 12.54
C GLU A 167 -7.05 -5.78 11.73
N GLY A 168 -5.93 -5.51 12.40
CA GLY A 168 -4.59 -5.43 11.78
C GLY A 168 -3.61 -6.46 12.27
N GLY A 169 -3.98 -7.31 13.26
CA GLY A 169 -3.12 -8.33 13.82
C GLY A 169 -2.86 -9.47 12.85
N PHE A 170 -1.66 -9.55 12.28
CA PHE A 170 -1.27 -10.64 11.38
C PHE A 170 -1.03 -11.92 12.17
N VAL A 171 -1.65 -13.02 11.71
CA VAL A 171 -1.50 -14.36 12.30
C VAL A 171 -1.28 -15.40 11.20
N ALA A 172 -0.44 -16.39 11.53
CA ALA A 172 -0.21 -17.58 10.72
C ALA A 172 0.24 -18.73 11.62
N THR A 173 0.34 -19.94 11.11
CA THR A 173 0.98 -21.06 11.83
C THR A 173 2.48 -20.84 11.94
N ASP A 174 3.13 -21.47 12.93
CA ASP A 174 4.57 -21.34 13.13
C ASP A 174 5.36 -21.73 11.87
N ASP A 175 4.95 -22.81 11.17
CA ASP A 175 5.59 -23.24 9.92
C ASP A 175 5.55 -22.15 8.84
N VAL A 176 4.41 -21.45 8.70
CA VAL A 176 4.27 -20.34 7.74
C VAL A 176 5.10 -19.12 8.18
N LEU A 177 5.14 -18.85 9.49
CA LEU A 177 5.97 -17.76 10.00
C LEU A 177 7.46 -18.04 9.78
N ASP A 178 7.90 -19.27 10.02
CA ASP A 178 9.29 -19.70 9.79
C ASP A 178 9.66 -19.68 8.30
N GLU A 179 8.73 -20.04 7.42
CA GLU A 179 8.90 -19.93 5.98
C GLU A 179 9.04 -18.47 5.55
N LEU A 180 8.15 -17.57 6.00
CA LEU A 180 8.24 -16.14 5.68
C LEU A 180 9.58 -15.52 6.11
N GLU A 181 10.08 -15.90 7.29
CA GLU A 181 11.38 -15.44 7.80
C GLU A 181 12.55 -15.98 6.97
N SER A 182 12.59 -17.31 6.78
CA SER A 182 13.73 -17.98 6.14
C SER A 182 13.85 -17.67 4.65
N THR A 183 12.74 -17.31 4.01
CA THR A 183 12.70 -16.93 2.59
C THR A 183 12.74 -15.42 2.35
N GLY A 184 12.88 -14.61 3.42
CA GLY A 184 12.95 -13.15 3.31
C GLY A 184 11.66 -12.49 2.83
N ARG A 185 10.51 -13.11 3.08
CA ARG A 185 9.19 -12.61 2.64
C ARG A 185 8.51 -11.69 3.64
N VAL A 186 9.09 -11.48 4.82
CA VAL A 186 8.71 -10.37 5.70
C VAL A 186 9.27 -9.10 5.08
N VAL A 187 8.39 -8.17 4.70
CA VAL A 187 8.78 -6.93 4.01
C VAL A 187 8.92 -5.78 4.98
N PHE A 188 7.98 -5.68 5.92
CA PHE A 188 7.98 -4.63 6.95
C PHE A 188 7.70 -5.21 8.32
N ARG A 189 8.39 -4.65 9.34
CA ARG A 189 8.10 -4.90 10.76
C ARG A 189 7.76 -3.63 11.50
N TYR A 190 6.88 -3.74 12.47
CA TYR A 190 6.67 -2.69 13.45
C TYR A 190 7.93 -2.50 14.30
N GLN A 191 8.34 -1.24 14.48
CA GLN A 191 9.50 -0.90 15.28
C GLN A 191 9.08 -0.23 16.60
N GLY A 192 9.68 -0.68 17.71
CA GLY A 192 9.52 -0.11 19.03
C GLY A 192 8.19 -0.42 19.72
N PHE A 193 7.08 -0.45 18.99
CA PHE A 193 5.75 -0.76 19.51
C PHE A 193 4.96 -1.56 18.50
N ASN A 194 4.38 -2.68 18.93
CA ASN A 194 3.47 -3.48 18.13
C ASN A 194 2.03 -2.97 18.37
N PRO A 195 1.41 -2.36 17.36
CA PRO A 195 0.16 -1.62 17.56
C PRO A 195 -1.09 -2.49 17.60
N ASN A 196 -1.02 -3.75 17.21
CA ASN A 196 -2.21 -4.57 16.94
C ASN A 196 -2.06 -6.05 17.32
N GLY A 197 -0.92 -6.44 17.89
CA GLY A 197 -0.67 -7.83 18.28
C GLY A 197 -0.27 -8.74 17.12
N SER A 198 0.25 -8.18 16.01
CA SER A 198 0.79 -8.97 14.90
C SER A 198 1.90 -9.91 15.38
N LEU A 199 1.83 -11.17 14.99
CA LEU A 199 2.87 -12.13 15.31
C LEU A 199 4.22 -11.69 14.73
N ARG A 200 5.27 -11.81 15.54
CA ARG A 200 6.65 -11.44 15.18
C ARG A 200 6.78 -9.99 14.70
N ASP A 201 5.92 -9.10 15.16
CA ASP A 201 5.86 -7.69 14.74
C ASP A 201 5.68 -7.48 13.24
N ILE A 202 5.17 -8.46 12.49
CA ILE A 202 5.00 -8.38 11.05
C ILE A 202 3.96 -7.30 10.71
N ALA A 203 4.39 -6.29 9.95
CA ALA A 203 3.55 -5.21 9.44
C ALA A 203 3.17 -5.40 7.97
N GLY A 204 3.95 -6.19 7.23
CA GLY A 204 3.72 -6.48 5.82
C GLY A 204 4.58 -7.63 5.31
N ILE A 205 4.05 -8.36 4.33
CA ILE A 205 4.69 -9.54 3.72
C ILE A 205 4.58 -9.50 2.20
N SER A 206 5.35 -10.36 1.54
CA SER A 206 5.25 -10.59 0.09
C SER A 206 4.94 -12.06 -0.23
N ASN A 207 4.51 -12.30 -1.47
CA ASN A 207 4.51 -13.63 -2.04
C ASN A 207 5.94 -14.06 -2.43
N GLU A 208 6.12 -15.31 -2.87
CA GLU A 208 7.43 -15.88 -3.24
C GLU A 208 8.16 -15.10 -4.33
N ARG A 209 7.44 -14.49 -5.28
CA ARG A 209 8.02 -13.73 -6.39
C ARG A 209 8.32 -12.27 -6.04
N GLY A 210 7.87 -11.78 -4.89
CA GLY A 210 8.01 -10.37 -4.50
C GLY A 210 7.18 -9.38 -5.32
N ASN A 211 6.29 -9.84 -6.20
CA ASN A 211 5.40 -8.97 -6.98
C ASN A 211 4.11 -8.61 -6.23
N VAL A 212 3.65 -9.45 -5.31
CA VAL A 212 2.49 -9.16 -4.45
C VAL A 212 2.98 -8.79 -3.06
N VAL A 213 2.60 -7.61 -2.58
CA VAL A 213 2.94 -7.13 -1.24
C VAL A 213 1.68 -6.67 -0.54
N GLY A 214 1.52 -7.05 0.72
CA GLY A 214 0.49 -6.55 1.61
C GLY A 214 1.12 -5.88 2.81
N LEU A 215 0.60 -4.71 3.22
CA LEU A 215 1.01 -4.04 4.45
C LEU A 215 -0.19 -3.40 5.14
N MET A 216 -0.15 -3.36 6.47
CA MET A 216 -1.25 -2.82 7.28
C MET A 216 -1.21 -1.28 7.41
N PRO A 217 -0.04 -0.63 7.56
CA PRO A 217 0.09 0.83 7.50
C PRO A 217 -0.28 1.41 6.14
N HIS A 218 -0.52 2.72 6.09
CA HIS A 218 -1.04 3.47 4.96
C HIS A 218 0.02 4.39 4.32
N PRO A 219 0.85 3.89 3.40
CA PRO A 219 1.89 4.69 2.76
C PRO A 219 1.32 5.84 1.90
N GLU A 220 0.08 5.71 1.38
CA GLU A 220 -0.61 6.73 0.59
C GLU A 220 -0.88 8.01 1.39
N HIS A 221 -0.82 7.95 2.72
CA HIS A 221 -0.94 9.11 3.61
C HIS A 221 0.42 9.72 4.00
N ALA A 222 1.54 9.19 3.50
CA ALA A 222 2.90 9.68 3.73
C ALA A 222 3.65 9.90 2.41
N VAL A 223 3.03 10.62 1.46
CA VAL A 223 3.58 10.83 0.10
C VAL A 223 3.86 12.29 -0.23
N GLU A 224 3.59 13.21 0.69
CA GLU A 224 3.75 14.63 0.46
C GLU A 224 4.21 15.37 1.72
N ALA A 225 5.19 16.26 1.56
CA ALA A 225 5.69 17.07 2.66
C ALA A 225 4.59 17.95 3.26
N GLY A 226 4.56 18.06 4.58
CA GLY A 226 3.56 18.84 5.32
C GLY A 226 2.26 18.08 5.66
N PHE A 227 2.12 16.84 5.19
CA PHE A 227 1.02 15.93 5.53
C PHE A 227 1.53 14.76 6.38
N GLY A 228 2.15 15.04 7.46
CA GLY A 228 2.68 14.02 8.34
C GLY A 228 2.95 14.63 9.70
N PRO A 229 3.47 13.84 10.65
CA PRO A 229 3.82 14.36 11.95
C PRO A 229 4.85 15.48 11.84
N GLU A 230 4.88 16.37 12.82
CA GLU A 230 5.81 17.52 12.87
C GLU A 230 7.29 17.12 12.75
N SER A 231 7.60 15.82 12.94
CA SER A 231 8.93 15.24 12.81
C SER A 231 9.44 15.06 11.36
N GLY A 232 8.68 15.46 10.34
CA GLY A 232 9.18 15.54 8.97
C GLY A 232 9.08 14.29 8.10
N SER A 233 8.41 13.22 8.55
CA SER A 233 8.29 11.93 7.85
C SER A 233 7.19 11.86 6.79
N GLY A 234 6.57 12.98 6.41
CA GLY A 234 5.40 13.01 5.51
C GLY A 234 5.61 12.46 4.09
N VAL A 235 6.81 12.03 3.75
CA VAL A 235 7.18 11.46 2.43
C VAL A 235 7.72 10.04 2.50
N ASP A 236 7.75 9.43 3.67
CA ASP A 236 8.35 8.10 3.85
C ASP A 236 7.61 6.98 3.10
N GLY A 237 6.33 7.18 2.78
CA GLY A 237 5.53 6.25 1.97
C GLY A 237 5.72 6.39 0.47
N GLN A 238 6.34 7.49 0.00
CA GLN A 238 6.52 7.76 -1.44
C GLN A 238 7.35 6.67 -2.12
N GLY A 239 8.35 6.13 -1.43
CA GLY A 239 9.22 5.08 -1.94
C GLY A 239 8.48 3.82 -2.36
N ILE A 240 7.31 3.50 -1.80
CA ILE A 240 6.49 2.35 -2.21
C ILE A 240 5.96 2.56 -3.63
N PHE A 241 5.40 3.72 -3.92
CA PHE A 241 4.80 4.02 -5.22
C PHE A 241 5.86 4.25 -6.30
N SER A 242 6.97 4.92 -5.99
CA SER A 242 8.09 5.10 -6.93
C SER A 242 8.81 3.78 -7.22
N SER A 243 8.91 2.87 -6.26
CA SER A 243 9.41 1.51 -6.48
C SER A 243 8.59 0.75 -7.52
N ALA A 244 7.26 0.84 -7.44
CA ALA A 244 6.38 0.23 -8.44
C ALA A 244 6.68 0.75 -9.84
N VAL A 245 6.72 2.08 -10.03
CA VAL A 245 7.06 2.69 -11.32
C VAL A 245 8.42 2.21 -11.81
N ARG A 246 9.43 2.20 -10.93
CA ARG A 246 10.78 1.72 -11.25
C ARG A 246 10.82 0.24 -11.63
N SER A 247 10.01 -0.61 -10.99
CA SER A 247 9.94 -2.04 -11.30
C SER A 247 9.38 -2.30 -12.69
N LEU A 248 8.41 -1.48 -13.12
CA LEU A 248 7.77 -1.58 -14.43
C LEU A 248 8.72 -1.17 -15.57
N VAL A 249 9.56 -0.15 -15.35
CA VAL A 249 10.54 0.31 -16.35
C VAL A 249 11.66 -0.71 -16.56
N LYS A 250 12.04 -1.49 -15.54
CA LYS A 250 13.12 -2.49 -15.66
C LYS A 250 12.71 -3.75 -16.42
N ASN A 251 11.41 -4.02 -16.53
CA ASN A 251 10.87 -5.23 -17.13
C ASN A 251 10.33 -5.03 -18.56
N GLY A 252 10.35 -3.82 -19.08
CA GLY A 252 10.02 -3.47 -20.46
C GLY A 252 11.28 -3.21 -21.29
#